data_fa39d0026ebb19cadaef4c35c679b96b
#
_entry.id   fa39d0026ebb19cadaef4c35c679b96b
#
_cell.length_a   1.000
_cell.length_b   1.000
_cell.length_c   1.000
_cell.angle_alpha   90.00
_cell.angle_beta   90.00
_cell.angle_gamma   90.00
#
_symmetry.space_group_name_H-M   'P 1'
#
loop_
_entity.id
_entity.type
_entity.pdbx_description
1 polymer ?
#
loop_
_entity_poly.entity_id
_entity_poly.type
_entity_poly.pdbx_seq_one_letter_code
_entity_poly.pdbx_strand_id
1 'polypeptide(L)'
;MNRKTNDEEAAISHYYPGTNIKMQPGDVLYSHKYALSSFLVGHTGIVGMNYRIYHVNRWKEFGHADSMPIYLSRHRKGELITILRHSNEQEAIHSTKWAMQHYDKVQRYTYVRDLTRLDANYCSKFIWQAFYFGTEGQVDLLQKRKRKSYKKFVMPGAIYRRLEKIASFENTLYQ
;
A
#
# COMPACT_ATOMS: atom_id res chain seq x y z
N MET A 1 6.03 29.56 43.02
CA MET A 1 6.97 28.76 42.22
C MET A 1 6.16 27.84 41.32
N ASN A 2 5.83 28.33 40.11
CA ASN A 2 5.06 27.56 39.14
C ASN A 2 6.02 26.82 38.22
N ARG A 3 6.07 25.49 38.33
CA ARG A 3 6.65 24.63 37.32
C ARG A 3 5.62 24.53 36.18
N LYS A 4 5.87 25.21 35.08
CA LYS A 4 5.27 24.91 33.80
C LYS A 4 5.86 23.57 33.35
N THR A 5 5.05 22.54 33.33
CA THR A 5 5.32 21.29 32.63
C THR A 5 5.24 21.60 31.16
N ASN A 6 6.38 21.61 30.49
CA ASN A 6 6.48 21.64 29.04
C ASN A 6 6.16 20.24 28.51
N ASP A 7 4.88 19.93 28.37
CA ASP A 7 4.40 18.80 27.59
C ASP A 7 4.16 19.26 26.14
N GLU A 8 5.21 19.74 25.48
CA GLU A 8 5.28 19.71 24.04
C GLU A 8 5.80 18.33 23.64
N GLU A 9 4.91 17.33 23.63
CA GLU A 9 5.12 16.15 22.81
C GLU A 9 5.28 16.63 21.37
N ALA A 10 6.53 16.71 20.92
CA ALA A 10 6.84 16.99 19.53
C ALA A 10 6.14 15.92 18.69
N ALA A 11 5.06 16.29 18.01
CA ALA A 11 4.34 15.42 17.12
C ALA A 11 5.32 14.81 16.12
N ILE A 12 5.57 13.52 16.19
CA ILE A 12 6.46 12.82 15.28
C ILE A 12 5.90 13.00 13.88
N SER A 13 6.58 13.81 13.07
CA SER A 13 6.16 14.03 11.70
C SER A 13 6.68 12.92 10.81
N HIS A 14 5.78 12.15 10.21
CA HIS A 14 6.12 11.10 9.28
C HIS A 14 6.22 11.67 7.86
N TYR A 15 7.43 11.70 7.31
CA TYR A 15 7.70 12.10 5.92
C TYR A 15 8.21 10.92 5.11
N TYR A 16 7.95 10.95 3.79
CA TYR A 16 8.59 10.02 2.88
C TYR A 16 10.08 10.33 2.76
N PRO A 17 10.96 9.30 2.72
CA PRO A 17 12.41 9.49 2.70
C PRO A 17 12.87 10.41 1.57
N GLY A 18 13.73 11.37 1.91
CA GLY A 18 14.28 12.32 0.93
C GLY A 18 13.28 13.33 0.37
N THR A 19 12.10 13.47 0.98
CA THR A 19 11.04 14.40 0.54
C THR A 19 10.51 15.25 1.69
N ASN A 20 9.81 16.34 1.33
CA ASN A 20 9.02 17.15 2.27
C ASN A 20 7.54 16.75 2.28
N ILE A 21 7.21 15.55 1.79
CA ILE A 21 5.83 15.08 1.67
C ILE A 21 5.49 14.26 2.91
N LYS A 22 4.47 14.69 3.64
CA LYS A 22 3.95 13.95 4.78
C LYS A 22 3.24 12.68 4.31
N MET A 23 3.54 11.58 4.99
CA MET A 23 2.79 10.34 4.84
C MET A 23 1.35 10.55 5.31
N GLN A 24 0.42 10.01 4.56
CA GLN A 24 -1.00 10.02 4.94
C GLN A 24 -1.52 8.58 5.00
N PRO A 25 -2.33 8.23 6.02
CA PRO A 25 -3.04 6.97 6.03
C PRO A 25 -3.85 6.79 4.74
N GLY A 26 -3.72 5.62 4.12
CA GLY A 26 -4.35 5.33 2.83
C GLY A 26 -3.52 5.68 1.59
N ASP A 27 -2.37 6.34 1.75
CA ASP A 27 -1.41 6.43 0.63
C ASP A 27 -1.01 5.03 0.17
N VAL A 28 -0.89 4.85 -1.13
CA VAL A 28 -0.41 3.59 -1.72
C VAL A 28 0.99 3.81 -2.30
N LEU A 29 1.93 2.99 -1.86
CA LEU A 29 3.27 2.96 -2.41
C LEU A 29 3.31 1.98 -3.58
N TYR A 30 3.76 2.47 -4.73
CA TYR A 30 3.93 1.68 -5.94
C TYR A 30 5.41 1.64 -6.31
N SER A 31 6.01 0.44 -6.34
CA SER A 31 7.36 0.28 -6.82
C SER A 31 7.38 -0.10 -8.29
N HIS A 32 8.22 0.62 -9.06
CA HIS A 32 8.48 0.31 -10.45
C HIS A 32 9.53 -0.77 -10.56
N LYS A 33 9.28 -1.81 -11.33
CA LYS A 33 10.26 -2.87 -11.54
C LYS A 33 11.36 -2.49 -12.50
N TYR A 34 12.55 -2.91 -12.14
CA TYR A 34 13.62 -3.16 -13.11
C TYR A 34 13.55 -4.61 -13.63
N ALA A 35 13.75 -4.78 -14.93
CA ALA A 35 13.45 -5.95 -15.75
C ALA A 35 14.20 -7.27 -15.42
N LEU A 36 14.93 -7.36 -14.32
CA LEU A 36 15.82 -8.50 -14.01
C LEU A 36 15.30 -9.48 -12.95
N SER A 37 14.17 -9.23 -12.33
CA SER A 37 13.53 -10.23 -11.49
C SER A 37 12.33 -10.83 -12.22
N SER A 38 12.20 -12.14 -12.21
CA SER A 38 11.21 -12.98 -12.92
C SER A 38 9.71 -12.67 -12.63
N PHE A 39 9.40 -11.49 -12.11
CA PHE A 39 8.07 -11.00 -11.79
C PHE A 39 7.86 -9.62 -12.39
N LEU A 40 7.25 -9.63 -13.54
CA LEU A 40 6.98 -8.54 -14.46
C LEU A 40 6.00 -7.44 -13.96
N VAL A 41 5.65 -7.40 -12.68
CA VAL A 41 4.58 -6.51 -12.20
C VAL A 41 5.02 -5.87 -10.89
N GLY A 42 5.19 -4.58 -10.82
CA GLY A 42 5.59 -3.82 -9.64
C GLY A 42 5.00 -4.32 -8.30
N HIS A 43 5.37 -3.70 -7.20
CA HIS A 43 4.84 -4.02 -5.88
C HIS A 43 3.96 -2.90 -5.35
N THR A 44 3.02 -3.21 -4.47
CA THR A 44 2.13 -2.21 -3.85
C THR A 44 1.98 -2.48 -2.35
N GLY A 45 1.92 -1.40 -1.57
CA GLY A 45 1.61 -1.41 -0.15
C GLY A 45 0.79 -0.19 0.22
N ILE A 46 0.02 -0.24 1.30
CA ILE A 46 -0.82 0.87 1.79
C ILE A 46 -0.35 1.34 3.16
N VAL A 47 -0.28 2.66 3.34
CA VAL A 47 0.10 3.30 4.61
C VAL A 47 -1.04 3.17 5.61
N GLY A 48 -0.75 2.59 6.78
CA GLY A 48 -1.69 2.42 7.88
C GLY A 48 -1.89 3.68 8.72
N MET A 49 -2.89 3.66 9.61
CA MET A 49 -3.12 4.72 10.60
C MET A 49 -1.93 4.93 11.55
N ASN A 50 -1.10 3.91 11.73
CA ASN A 50 0.12 3.91 12.54
C ASN A 50 1.39 4.13 11.70
N TYR A 51 1.24 4.59 10.45
CA TYR A 51 2.32 4.84 9.50
C TYR A 51 3.19 3.63 9.14
N ARG A 52 2.72 2.42 9.44
CA ARG A 52 3.32 1.19 8.91
C ARG A 52 2.75 0.91 7.52
N ILE A 53 3.54 0.19 6.72
CA ILE A 53 3.13 -0.19 5.36
C ILE A 53 2.55 -1.59 5.39
N TYR A 54 1.28 -1.71 5.04
CA TYR A 54 0.55 -2.98 4.95
C TYR A 54 0.60 -3.50 3.53
N HIS A 55 1.13 -4.69 3.35
CA HIS A 55 1.31 -5.26 2.02
C HIS A 55 1.37 -6.79 2.06
N VAL A 56 1.23 -7.40 0.88
CA VAL A 56 1.32 -8.85 0.70
C VAL A 56 2.48 -9.17 -0.20
N ASN A 57 3.36 -10.08 0.22
CA ASN A 57 4.50 -10.53 -0.56
C ASN A 57 4.73 -12.05 -0.39
N ARG A 58 5.82 -12.58 -0.98
CA ARG A 58 6.12 -14.01 -1.04
C ARG A 58 6.80 -14.57 0.19
N TRP A 59 7.34 -13.73 1.06
CA TRP A 59 8.00 -14.22 2.27
C TRP A 59 6.97 -14.79 3.23
N LYS A 60 7.40 -15.77 4.02
CA LYS A 60 6.55 -16.41 5.03
C LYS A 60 5.87 -15.34 5.89
N GLU A 61 4.65 -15.65 6.30
CA GLU A 61 3.66 -14.75 6.86
C GLU A 61 3.02 -13.80 5.84
N PHE A 62 3.29 -13.96 4.58
CA PHE A 62 2.75 -13.35 3.37
C PHE A 62 2.13 -11.95 3.49
N GLY A 63 1.33 -11.67 4.53
CA GLY A 63 0.83 -10.33 4.88
C GLY A 63 1.76 -9.67 5.90
N HIS A 64 2.20 -8.45 5.63
CA HIS A 64 3.17 -7.72 6.44
C HIS A 64 2.67 -6.34 6.84
N ALA A 65 3.11 -5.89 8.02
CA ALA A 65 2.94 -4.53 8.53
C ALA A 65 4.33 -3.97 8.85
N ASP A 66 5.03 -3.48 7.86
CA ASP A 66 6.42 -3.04 7.97
C ASP A 66 6.53 -1.56 8.34
N SER A 67 7.54 -1.20 9.14
CA SER A 67 7.98 0.19 9.21
C SER A 67 8.56 0.62 7.86
N MET A 68 8.62 1.92 7.57
CA MET A 68 9.19 2.41 6.31
C MET A 68 10.61 1.87 6.03
N PRO A 69 11.55 1.86 7.01
CA PRO A 69 12.86 1.27 6.77
C PRO A 69 12.82 -0.22 6.42
N ILE A 70 11.98 -1.01 7.11
CA ILE A 70 11.83 -2.44 6.81
C ILE A 70 11.19 -2.64 5.44
N TYR A 71 10.15 -1.87 5.10
CA TYR A 71 9.54 -1.93 3.78
C TYR A 71 10.56 -1.64 2.67
N LEU A 72 11.36 -0.58 2.82
CA LEU A 72 12.39 -0.21 1.86
C LEU A 72 13.53 -1.24 1.77
N SER A 73 13.87 -1.92 2.87
CA SER A 73 14.87 -3.00 2.83
C SER A 73 14.46 -4.20 1.96
N ARG A 74 13.16 -4.32 1.65
CA ARG A 74 12.63 -5.34 0.74
C ARG A 74 12.69 -4.95 -0.74
N HIS A 75 13.10 -3.72 -1.01
CA HIS A 75 13.26 -3.15 -2.35
C HIS A 75 14.74 -2.95 -2.67
N ARG A 76 15.08 -2.96 -3.95
CA ARG A 76 16.46 -2.74 -4.37
C ARG A 76 16.88 -1.28 -4.14
N LYS A 77 18.15 -1.07 -3.86
CA LYS A 77 18.74 0.27 -3.90
C LYS A 77 18.55 0.87 -5.29
N GLY A 78 18.16 2.15 -5.35
CA GLY A 78 17.86 2.85 -6.60
C GLY A 78 16.46 2.57 -7.15
N GLU A 79 15.66 1.70 -6.51
CA GLU A 79 14.29 1.46 -6.94
C GLU A 79 13.42 2.68 -6.72
N LEU A 80 12.68 3.07 -7.77
CA LEU A 80 11.77 4.22 -7.72
C LEU A 80 10.43 3.79 -7.10
N ILE A 81 10.04 4.48 -6.04
CA ILE A 81 8.76 4.28 -5.36
C ILE A 81 7.89 5.51 -5.57
N THR A 82 6.71 5.30 -6.14
CA THR A 82 5.71 6.35 -6.36
C THR A 82 4.68 6.35 -5.26
N ILE A 83 4.40 7.53 -4.73
CA ILE A 83 3.34 7.79 -3.75
C ILE A 83 2.06 8.06 -4.54
N LEU A 84 1.06 7.23 -4.33
CA LEU A 84 -0.26 7.36 -4.92
C LEU A 84 -1.26 7.69 -3.81
N ARG A 85 -2.20 8.59 -4.08
CA ARG A 85 -3.19 9.05 -3.09
C ARG A 85 -4.59 9.03 -3.67
N HIS A 86 -5.55 8.61 -2.86
CA HIS A 86 -6.96 8.75 -3.20
C HIS A 86 -7.44 10.17 -2.88
N SER A 87 -8.23 10.77 -3.77
CA SER A 87 -8.71 12.16 -3.62
C SER A 87 -9.66 12.36 -2.43
N ASN A 88 -10.37 11.30 -2.01
CA ASN A 88 -11.24 11.32 -0.85
C ASN A 88 -10.53 10.71 0.37
N GLU A 89 -10.21 11.54 1.34
CA GLU A 89 -9.48 11.14 2.56
C GLU A 89 -10.26 10.11 3.40
N GLN A 90 -11.56 10.23 3.52
CA GLN A 90 -12.38 9.30 4.32
C GLN A 90 -12.39 7.91 3.70
N GLU A 91 -12.50 7.82 2.39
CA GLU A 91 -12.42 6.55 1.66
C GLU A 91 -11.01 5.92 1.79
N ALA A 92 -9.96 6.73 1.75
CA ALA A 92 -8.59 6.29 2.00
C ALA A 92 -8.41 5.74 3.43
N ILE A 93 -8.98 6.42 4.43
CA ILE A 93 -8.97 5.98 5.84
C ILE A 93 -9.74 4.66 6.01
N HIS A 94 -10.91 4.52 5.40
CA HIS A 94 -11.67 3.27 5.45
C HIS A 94 -10.89 2.12 4.81
N SER A 95 -10.26 2.37 3.67
CA SER A 95 -9.43 1.38 2.97
C SER A 95 -8.25 0.93 3.82
N THR A 96 -7.53 1.85 4.44
CA THR A 96 -6.39 1.49 5.28
C THR A 96 -6.80 0.76 6.55
N LYS A 97 -7.91 1.13 7.19
CA LYS A 97 -8.45 0.39 8.34
C LYS A 97 -8.76 -1.06 7.97
N TRP A 98 -9.38 -1.27 6.80
CA TRP A 98 -9.63 -2.62 6.31
C TRP A 98 -8.31 -3.39 6.11
N ALA A 99 -7.31 -2.79 5.50
CA ALA A 99 -6.00 -3.42 5.31
C ALA A 99 -5.34 -3.80 6.63
N MET A 100 -5.39 -2.92 7.64
CA MET A 100 -4.87 -3.18 8.99
C MET A 100 -5.54 -4.34 9.71
N GLN A 101 -6.83 -4.59 9.42
CA GLN A 101 -7.62 -5.66 10.03
C GLN A 101 -7.49 -7.02 9.32
N HIS A 102 -6.89 -7.05 8.11
CA HIS A 102 -6.96 -8.24 7.27
C HIS A 102 -5.62 -8.72 6.71
N TYR A 103 -4.52 -7.98 6.86
CA TYR A 103 -3.22 -8.36 6.28
C TYR A 103 -2.71 -9.71 6.80
N ASP A 104 -2.93 -10.01 8.08
CA ASP A 104 -2.50 -11.23 8.76
C ASP A 104 -3.33 -12.49 8.40
N LYS A 105 -4.45 -12.29 7.70
CA LYS A 105 -5.32 -13.38 7.24
C LYS A 105 -4.87 -14.00 5.92
N VAL A 106 -3.83 -13.45 5.30
CA VAL A 106 -3.26 -14.00 4.06
C VAL A 106 -2.40 -15.21 4.38
N GLN A 107 -2.78 -16.39 3.89
CA GLN A 107 -2.12 -17.67 4.18
C GLN A 107 -1.18 -18.14 3.06
N ARG A 108 -1.28 -17.56 1.87
CA ARG A 108 -0.42 -17.90 0.72
C ARG A 108 -0.39 -16.79 -0.31
N TYR A 109 0.79 -16.63 -0.89
CA TYR A 109 1.00 -15.74 -2.02
C TYR A 109 0.75 -16.48 -3.32
N THR A 110 -0.35 -16.15 -4.00
CA THR A 110 -0.69 -16.76 -5.27
C THR A 110 -1.64 -15.88 -6.09
N TYR A 111 -1.50 -15.94 -7.39
CA TYR A 111 -2.37 -15.23 -8.32
C TYR A 111 -3.66 -16.01 -8.52
N VAL A 112 -4.74 -15.55 -7.90
CA VAL A 112 -6.08 -16.11 -8.02
C VAL A 112 -7.02 -15.11 -8.68
N ARG A 113 -7.95 -15.63 -9.50
CA ARG A 113 -8.96 -14.81 -10.19
C ARG A 113 -10.14 -14.43 -9.31
N ASP A 114 -10.36 -15.17 -8.24
CA ASP A 114 -11.38 -14.86 -7.26
C ASP A 114 -10.92 -13.69 -6.39
N LEU A 115 -11.48 -12.53 -6.65
CA LEU A 115 -11.13 -11.29 -5.97
C LEU A 115 -11.65 -11.23 -4.52
N THR A 116 -12.58 -12.11 -4.15
CA THR A 116 -13.16 -12.14 -2.79
C THR A 116 -12.30 -12.94 -1.81
N ARG A 117 -11.49 -13.88 -2.31
CA ARG A 117 -10.64 -14.69 -1.45
C ARG A 117 -9.54 -13.86 -0.80
N LEU A 118 -9.45 -13.95 0.52
CA LEU A 118 -8.43 -13.24 1.30
C LEU A 118 -7.23 -14.15 1.62
N ASP A 119 -7.46 -15.43 1.91
CA ASP A 119 -6.43 -16.41 2.27
C ASP A 119 -5.36 -16.62 1.18
N ALA A 120 -5.76 -16.51 -0.08
CA ALA A 120 -4.91 -16.60 -1.26
C ALA A 120 -4.85 -15.24 -1.94
N ASN A 121 -3.71 -14.55 -1.83
CA ASN A 121 -3.62 -13.15 -2.19
C ASN A 121 -2.28 -12.78 -2.84
N TYR A 122 -2.20 -11.55 -3.37
CA TYR A 122 -1.00 -10.92 -3.90
C TYR A 122 -1.09 -9.41 -3.74
N CYS A 123 0.01 -8.69 -3.88
CA CYS A 123 0.15 -7.29 -3.47
C CYS A 123 -0.99 -6.38 -3.98
N SER A 124 -1.20 -6.32 -5.27
CA SER A 124 -2.19 -5.39 -5.87
C SER A 124 -3.65 -5.82 -5.67
N LYS A 125 -3.92 -7.13 -5.58
CA LYS A 125 -5.25 -7.62 -5.21
C LYS A 125 -5.60 -7.19 -3.80
N PHE A 126 -4.66 -7.29 -2.86
CA PHE A 126 -4.86 -6.86 -1.48
C PHE A 126 -5.19 -5.37 -1.39
N ILE A 127 -4.49 -4.51 -2.15
CA ILE A 127 -4.81 -3.08 -2.24
C ILE A 127 -6.21 -2.86 -2.83
N TRP A 128 -6.56 -3.56 -3.91
CA TRP A 128 -7.90 -3.48 -4.47
C TRP A 128 -8.97 -3.90 -3.44
N GLN A 129 -8.76 -4.99 -2.72
CA GLN A 129 -9.66 -5.45 -1.65
C GLN A 129 -9.81 -4.39 -0.55
N ALA A 130 -8.71 -3.76 -0.14
CA ALA A 130 -8.73 -2.71 0.87
C ALA A 130 -9.63 -1.54 0.46
N PHE A 131 -9.52 -1.07 -0.78
CA PHE A 131 -10.39 -0.02 -1.28
C PHE A 131 -11.83 -0.50 -1.48
N TYR A 132 -12.02 -1.64 -2.14
CA TYR A 132 -13.35 -2.13 -2.46
C TYR A 132 -14.17 -2.49 -1.22
N PHE A 133 -13.62 -3.32 -0.35
CA PHE A 133 -14.33 -3.76 0.87
C PHE A 133 -14.32 -2.71 1.97
N GLY A 134 -13.23 -1.95 2.11
CA GLY A 134 -13.14 -0.88 3.11
C GLY A 134 -14.14 0.26 2.86
N THR A 135 -14.54 0.47 1.61
CA THR A 135 -15.52 1.49 1.20
C THR A 135 -16.89 0.90 0.81
N GLU A 136 -17.17 -0.36 1.17
CA GLU A 136 -18.42 -1.04 0.84
C GLU A 136 -18.76 -1.01 -0.67
N GLY A 137 -17.73 -1.14 -1.50
CA GLY A 137 -17.84 -1.16 -2.96
C GLY A 137 -17.93 0.21 -3.64
N GLN A 138 -17.83 1.31 -2.89
CA GLN A 138 -17.87 2.67 -3.45
C GLN A 138 -16.63 2.95 -4.30
N VAL A 139 -15.45 2.48 -3.88
CA VAL A 139 -14.21 2.63 -4.63
C VAL A 139 -13.80 1.31 -5.27
N ASP A 140 -14.00 1.20 -6.59
CA ASP A 140 -13.50 0.07 -7.40
C ASP A 140 -12.34 0.51 -8.28
N LEU A 141 -11.11 0.21 -7.87
CA LEU A 141 -9.89 0.58 -8.60
C LEU A 141 -9.75 -0.16 -9.95
N LEU A 142 -10.56 -1.18 -10.22
CA LEU A 142 -10.59 -1.85 -11.52
C LEU A 142 -11.51 -1.18 -12.54
N GLN A 143 -12.47 -0.36 -12.10
CA GLN A 143 -13.59 0.16 -12.89
C GLN A 143 -14.14 -0.88 -13.88
N LYS A 144 -15.23 -1.49 -13.55
CA LYS A 144 -15.92 -2.39 -14.48
C LYS A 144 -16.41 -1.60 -15.70
N ARG A 145 -15.68 -1.61 -16.79
CA ARG A 145 -16.34 -1.47 -18.08
C ARG A 145 -17.34 -2.63 -18.18
N LYS A 146 -18.58 -2.36 -18.55
CA LYS A 146 -19.80 -3.18 -18.62
C LYS A 146 -19.66 -4.64 -19.14
N ARG A 147 -18.64 -5.38 -18.76
CA ARG A 147 -18.47 -6.79 -19.13
C ARG A 147 -18.48 -7.64 -17.86
N LYS A 148 -19.52 -8.47 -17.74
CA LYS A 148 -19.72 -9.54 -16.75
C LYS A 148 -18.55 -10.55 -16.74
N SER A 149 -17.43 -10.21 -16.14
CA SER A 149 -16.38 -11.19 -15.87
C SER A 149 -15.70 -10.86 -14.56
N TYR A 150 -16.12 -11.51 -13.50
CA TYR A 150 -15.52 -11.45 -12.17
C TYR A 150 -14.16 -12.16 -12.08
N LYS A 151 -13.58 -12.55 -13.21
CA LYS A 151 -12.34 -13.34 -13.28
C LYS A 151 -11.22 -12.50 -13.87
N LYS A 152 -10.76 -11.49 -13.15
CA LYS A 152 -9.61 -10.68 -13.61
C LYS A 152 -8.57 -10.61 -12.51
N PHE A 153 -7.30 -10.64 -12.92
CA PHE A 153 -6.20 -10.27 -12.03
C PHE A 153 -6.15 -8.76 -11.84
N VAL A 154 -5.88 -8.33 -10.62
CA VAL A 154 -5.58 -6.93 -10.31
C VAL A 154 -4.09 -6.70 -10.58
N MET A 155 -3.76 -5.99 -11.64
CA MET A 155 -2.38 -5.64 -11.94
C MET A 155 -1.98 -4.37 -11.17
N PRO A 156 -0.75 -4.27 -10.64
CA PRO A 156 -0.28 -3.05 -9.96
C PRO A 156 -0.46 -1.79 -10.80
N GLY A 157 -0.27 -1.87 -12.10
CA GLY A 157 -0.52 -0.77 -13.02
C GLY A 157 -1.99 -0.32 -13.11
N ALA A 158 -2.96 -1.16 -12.73
CA ALA A 158 -4.34 -0.73 -12.61
C ALA A 158 -4.52 0.21 -11.42
N ILE A 159 -3.91 -0.11 -10.29
CA ILE A 159 -3.87 0.76 -9.10
C ILE A 159 -3.20 2.09 -9.44
N TYR A 160 -2.03 2.05 -10.09
CA TYR A 160 -1.26 3.23 -10.49
C TYR A 160 -2.08 4.22 -11.34
N ARG A 161 -2.93 3.73 -12.24
CA ARG A 161 -3.73 4.58 -13.13
C ARG A 161 -4.99 5.18 -12.49
N ARG A 162 -5.36 4.71 -11.28
CA ARG A 162 -6.62 5.08 -10.63
C ARG A 162 -6.44 6.05 -9.46
N LEU A 163 -5.27 6.07 -8.90
CA LEU A 163 -4.93 6.97 -7.81
C LEU A 163 -4.10 8.14 -8.34
N GLU A 164 -4.18 9.26 -7.65
CA GLU A 164 -3.40 10.45 -7.97
C GLU A 164 -1.93 10.21 -7.64
N LYS A 165 -1.07 10.53 -8.58
CA LYS A 165 0.38 10.50 -8.38
C LYS A 165 0.83 11.77 -7.66
N ILE A 166 1.28 11.65 -6.42
CA ILE A 166 1.76 12.77 -5.62
C ILE A 166 3.22 13.09 -5.94
N ALA A 167 4.10 12.09 -5.84
CA ALA A 167 5.52 12.20 -6.12
C ALA A 167 6.14 10.81 -6.26
N SER A 168 7.44 10.79 -6.53
CA SER A 168 8.25 9.58 -6.45
C SER A 168 9.53 9.87 -5.69
N PHE A 169 10.06 8.88 -5.00
CA PHE A 169 11.35 8.93 -4.35
C PHE A 169 12.15 7.66 -4.64
N GLU A 170 13.45 7.78 -4.60
CA GLU A 170 14.36 6.66 -4.82
C GLU A 170 14.72 5.98 -3.50
N ASN A 171 14.76 4.65 -3.49
CA ASN A 171 15.24 3.90 -2.33
C ASN A 171 16.75 4.04 -2.19
N THR A 172 17.19 4.93 -1.31
CA THR A 172 18.62 5.19 -1.04
C THR A 172 19.12 4.53 0.25
N LEU A 173 18.23 3.90 1.04
CA LEU A 173 18.51 3.52 2.42
C LEU A 173 19.30 2.21 2.58
N TYR A 174 19.42 1.37 1.55
CA TYR A 174 20.09 0.08 1.67
C TYR A 174 21.04 -0.18 0.51
N GLN A 175 22.23 -0.62 0.91
CA GLN A 175 23.30 -1.06 0.00
C GLN A 175 23.07 -2.50 -0.45
#